data_2865aa991e22ca868970e916f7e49a9f
#
_entry.id   2865aa991e22ca868970e916f7e49a9f
#
_cell.length_a   1.000
_cell.length_b   1.000
_cell.length_c   1.000
_cell.angle_alpha   90.00
_cell.angle_beta   90.00
_cell.angle_gamma   90.00
#
_symmetry.space_group_name_H-M   'P 1'
#
loop_
_entity.id
_entity.type
_entity.pdbx_description
1 polymer ?
#
loop_
_entity_poly.entity_id
_entity_poly.type
_entity_poly.pdbx_seq_one_letter_code
_entity_poly.pdbx_strand_id
1 'polypeptide(L)'
;IPVISEIKKKSPSQGKINKSFSPVKIAKNYQRNGATCLSVLTDEKYFEGSLNHLKAVRKITKLPILRKDFIIDNYQIIESKYSGVDCILLIMAALDKNHAKELESTAIEYGLNVLLEIHNEKELEQALNLKSNLIGINNRNLKTLKVNINNTKKLIKEIPKKKYVISESGIKTVEDMINLWSYGIKGFLIGETLLKNPSKLKDFLNVKTN
;
A
#
# COMPACT_ATOMS: atom_id res chain seq x y z
N ILE A 1 -14.23 6.30 -4.89
CA ILE A 1 -13.38 5.10 -4.69
C ILE A 1 -12.22 5.45 -3.76
N PRO A 2 -11.93 4.68 -2.69
CA PRO A 2 -10.82 4.95 -1.77
C PRO A 2 -9.46 4.82 -2.46
N VAL A 3 -8.55 5.78 -2.20
CA VAL A 3 -7.18 5.78 -2.73
C VAL A 3 -6.18 5.97 -1.58
N ILE A 4 -5.27 5.01 -1.45
CA ILE A 4 -4.07 5.10 -0.62
C ILE A 4 -2.99 5.76 -1.47
N SER A 5 -2.68 7.02 -1.17
CA SER A 5 -1.73 7.83 -1.94
C SER A 5 -0.30 7.61 -1.44
N GLU A 6 0.55 7.04 -2.29
CA GLU A 6 1.89 6.61 -1.88
C GLU A 6 2.93 7.73 -2.04
N ILE A 7 3.71 7.94 -0.98
CA ILE A 7 4.85 8.86 -0.90
C ILE A 7 6.13 8.05 -0.96
N LYS A 8 6.90 8.16 -2.05
CA LYS A 8 8.20 7.52 -2.22
C LYS A 8 9.19 8.38 -2.99
N LYS A 9 10.44 8.27 -2.64
CA LYS A 9 11.54 9.03 -3.23
C LYS A 9 12.09 8.34 -4.49
N LYS A 10 12.20 7.01 -4.42
CA LYS A 10 12.81 6.16 -5.45
C LYS A 10 12.04 4.86 -5.59
N SER A 11 12.16 4.19 -6.71
CA SER A 11 11.77 2.78 -6.86
C SER A 11 12.79 2.01 -7.69
N PRO A 12 12.93 0.69 -7.50
CA PRO A 12 13.85 -0.14 -8.29
C PRO A 12 13.57 -0.08 -9.80
N SER A 13 12.31 0.12 -10.20
CA SER A 13 11.90 0.14 -11.61
C SER A 13 12.04 1.50 -12.32
N GLN A 14 12.09 2.63 -11.57
CA GLN A 14 12.07 3.98 -12.15
C GLN A 14 13.26 4.85 -11.71
N GLY A 15 14.08 4.36 -10.77
CA GLY A 15 15.12 5.18 -10.16
C GLY A 15 14.52 6.32 -9.29
N LYS A 16 15.20 7.46 -9.22
CA LYS A 16 14.69 8.66 -8.52
C LYS A 16 13.53 9.28 -9.30
N ILE A 17 12.37 9.39 -8.63
CA ILE A 17 11.14 9.87 -9.27
C ILE A 17 11.07 11.40 -9.27
N ASN A 18 11.64 12.05 -8.24
CA ASN A 18 11.65 13.51 -8.13
C ASN A 18 13.02 13.99 -7.63
N LYS A 19 13.60 14.98 -8.30
CA LYS A 19 14.90 15.58 -7.92
C LYS A 19 14.82 16.35 -6.58
N SER A 20 13.67 16.96 -6.28
CA SER A 20 13.41 17.70 -5.04
C SER A 20 12.35 17.00 -4.19
N PHE A 21 12.70 15.84 -3.64
CA PHE A 21 11.77 15.06 -2.80
C PHE A 21 11.53 15.77 -1.45
N SER A 22 10.27 16.01 -1.14
CA SER A 22 9.81 16.48 0.16
C SER A 22 8.53 15.73 0.56
N PRO A 23 8.62 14.77 1.51
CA PRO A 23 7.47 13.97 1.91
C PRO A 23 6.34 14.84 2.48
N VAL A 24 6.67 15.89 3.20
CA VAL A 24 5.70 16.85 3.77
C VAL A 24 4.95 17.62 2.67
N LYS A 25 5.65 18.11 1.64
CA LYS A 25 4.99 18.81 0.52
C LYS A 25 4.06 17.88 -0.24
N ILE A 26 4.49 16.63 -0.50
CA ILE A 26 3.69 15.63 -1.19
C ILE A 26 2.46 15.28 -0.35
N ALA A 27 2.60 15.02 0.95
CA ALA A 27 1.50 14.71 1.85
C ALA A 27 0.47 15.84 1.90
N LYS A 28 0.90 17.10 2.05
CA LYS A 28 0.00 18.27 2.01
C LYS A 28 -0.75 18.35 0.68
N ASN A 29 -0.09 18.08 -0.44
CA ASN A 29 -0.74 18.09 -1.75
C ASN A 29 -1.79 16.98 -1.84
N TYR A 30 -1.47 15.76 -1.46
CA TYR A 30 -2.43 14.64 -1.45
C TYR A 30 -3.63 14.94 -0.54
N GLN A 31 -3.41 15.46 0.67
CA GLN A 31 -4.48 15.85 1.58
C GLN A 31 -5.39 16.93 1.00
N ARG A 32 -4.84 17.97 0.38
CA ARG A 32 -5.62 19.03 -0.29
C ARG A 32 -6.44 18.52 -1.47
N ASN A 33 -5.96 17.46 -2.13
CA ASN A 33 -6.66 16.83 -3.24
C ASN A 33 -7.62 15.70 -2.80
N GLY A 34 -7.83 15.52 -1.48
CA GLY A 34 -8.85 14.62 -0.94
C GLY A 34 -8.37 13.18 -0.68
N ALA A 35 -7.05 12.92 -0.61
CA ALA A 35 -6.55 11.59 -0.26
C ALA A 35 -7.24 11.05 1.00
N THR A 36 -7.64 9.78 0.97
CA THR A 36 -8.31 9.11 2.10
C THR A 36 -7.31 8.47 3.07
N CYS A 37 -6.16 8.07 2.56
CA CYS A 37 -5.09 7.43 3.32
C CYS A 37 -3.75 7.73 2.64
N LEU A 38 -2.66 7.73 3.41
CA LEU A 38 -1.30 7.89 2.90
C LEU A 38 -0.52 6.59 3.09
N SER A 39 0.32 6.25 2.13
CA SER A 39 1.35 5.22 2.27
C SER A 39 2.72 5.90 2.22
N VAL A 40 3.59 5.62 3.19
CA VAL A 40 4.93 6.22 3.26
C VAL A 40 5.99 5.13 3.21
N LEU A 41 6.85 5.17 2.19
CA LEU A 41 7.99 4.26 2.08
C LEU A 41 9.02 4.58 3.15
N THR A 42 9.39 3.57 3.95
CA THR A 42 10.40 3.69 5.00
C THR A 42 11.62 2.79 4.74
N ASP A 43 11.56 1.86 3.80
CA ASP A 43 12.73 1.08 3.35
C ASP A 43 13.81 2.00 2.77
N GLU A 44 15.02 1.94 3.35
CA GLU A 44 16.15 2.78 2.95
C GLU A 44 16.88 2.22 1.75
N LYS A 45 17.06 0.90 1.70
CA LYS A 45 17.91 0.21 0.73
C LYS A 45 17.41 0.32 -0.71
N TYR A 46 16.14 0.03 -0.94
CA TYR A 46 15.54 -0.05 -2.28
C TYR A 46 14.80 1.21 -2.70
N PHE A 47 14.21 1.91 -1.72
CA PHE A 47 13.31 3.04 -1.99
C PHE A 47 13.86 4.40 -1.53
N GLU A 48 15.06 4.45 -0.94
CA GLU A 48 15.60 5.65 -0.28
C GLU A 48 14.56 6.30 0.67
N GLY A 49 13.75 5.43 1.31
CA GLY A 49 12.77 5.82 2.31
C GLY A 49 13.43 6.17 3.64
N SER A 50 12.63 6.52 4.62
CA SER A 50 13.10 6.73 6.00
C SER A 50 11.92 6.81 6.95
N LEU A 51 12.08 6.27 8.16
CA LEU A 51 11.11 6.46 9.23
C LEU A 51 10.94 7.96 9.60
N ASN A 52 11.99 8.75 9.42
CA ASN A 52 11.93 10.21 9.59
C ASN A 52 10.98 10.89 8.58
N HIS A 53 10.87 10.36 7.35
CA HIS A 53 9.87 10.82 6.38
C HIS A 53 8.46 10.61 6.90
N LEU A 54 8.18 9.43 7.45
CA LEU A 54 6.89 9.07 8.03
C LEU A 54 6.56 9.95 9.23
N LYS A 55 7.49 10.09 10.19
CA LYS A 55 7.33 10.95 11.36
C LYS A 55 7.05 12.42 10.96
N ALA A 56 7.73 12.93 9.94
CA ALA A 56 7.49 14.27 9.41
C ALA A 56 6.10 14.41 8.77
N VAL A 57 5.63 13.40 8.06
CA VAL A 57 4.27 13.34 7.50
C VAL A 57 3.24 13.29 8.61
N ARG A 58 3.44 12.42 9.63
CA ARG A 58 2.50 12.28 10.75
C ARG A 58 2.25 13.60 11.49
N LYS A 59 3.28 14.44 11.64
CA LYS A 59 3.17 15.75 12.32
C LYS A 59 2.19 16.72 11.63
N ILE A 60 1.91 16.54 10.33
CA ILE A 60 1.15 17.50 9.54
C ILE A 60 -0.20 16.97 9.06
N THR A 61 -0.55 15.70 9.35
CA THR A 61 -1.82 15.12 8.91
C THR A 61 -2.44 14.23 9.98
N LYS A 62 -3.77 14.14 9.98
CA LYS A 62 -4.55 13.17 10.74
C LYS A 62 -5.03 11.99 9.87
N LEU A 63 -4.73 12.00 8.58
CA LEU A 63 -5.09 10.88 7.69
C LEU A 63 -4.44 9.59 8.17
N PRO A 64 -5.10 8.43 7.99
CA PRO A 64 -4.47 7.14 8.24
C PRO A 64 -3.17 6.98 7.44
N ILE A 65 -2.14 6.43 8.08
CA ILE A 65 -0.82 6.20 7.47
C ILE A 65 -0.50 4.72 7.47
N LEU A 66 -0.24 4.18 6.28
CA LEU A 66 0.37 2.88 6.05
C LEU A 66 1.91 3.03 6.03
N ARG A 67 2.63 2.33 6.91
CA ARG A 67 4.08 2.13 6.78
C ARG A 67 4.33 1.10 5.68
N LYS A 68 4.93 1.55 4.58
CA LYS A 68 5.30 0.68 3.45
C LYS A 68 6.77 0.30 3.59
N ASP A 69 7.02 -0.90 4.09
CA ASP A 69 8.35 -1.40 4.43
C ASP A 69 8.38 -2.92 4.36
N PHE A 70 9.55 -3.53 4.38
CA PHE A 70 9.73 -4.96 4.63
C PHE A 70 9.74 -5.21 6.14
N ILE A 71 8.56 -5.49 6.71
CA ILE A 71 8.41 -5.81 8.14
C ILE A 71 8.72 -7.29 8.32
N ILE A 72 9.82 -7.56 9.01
CA ILE A 72 10.36 -8.91 9.28
C ILE A 72 10.73 -9.12 10.76
N ASP A 73 10.47 -8.15 11.63
CA ASP A 73 10.81 -8.21 13.04
C ASP A 73 9.75 -7.49 13.86
N ASN A 74 9.41 -8.03 15.03
CA ASN A 74 8.46 -7.45 15.97
C ASN A 74 8.87 -6.04 16.42
N TYR A 75 10.16 -5.75 16.52
CA TYR A 75 10.67 -4.42 16.83
C TYR A 75 10.16 -3.37 15.84
N GLN A 76 10.11 -3.70 14.53
CA GLN A 76 9.61 -2.77 13.50
C GLN A 76 8.13 -2.43 13.71
N ILE A 77 7.33 -3.35 14.28
CA ILE A 77 5.92 -3.13 14.60
C ILE A 77 5.78 -2.14 15.75
N ILE A 78 6.54 -2.36 16.82
CA ILE A 78 6.59 -1.46 17.98
C ILE A 78 7.05 -0.08 17.55
N GLU A 79 8.14 0.00 16.79
CA GLU A 79 8.66 1.24 16.21
C GLU A 79 7.63 1.97 15.33
N SER A 80 6.81 1.22 14.55
CA SER A 80 5.72 1.76 13.75
C SER A 80 4.66 2.41 14.63
N LYS A 81 4.24 1.74 15.70
CA LYS A 81 3.25 2.28 16.65
C LYS A 81 3.71 3.62 17.24
N TYR A 82 4.93 3.65 17.78
CA TYR A 82 5.49 4.87 18.37
C TYR A 82 5.80 5.97 17.34
N SER A 83 5.85 5.62 16.06
CA SER A 83 6.00 6.59 14.97
C SER A 83 4.66 7.16 14.48
N GLY A 84 3.54 6.71 15.06
CA GLY A 84 2.19 7.18 14.73
C GLY A 84 1.59 6.55 13.46
N VAL A 85 1.96 5.30 13.19
CA VAL A 85 1.42 4.49 12.10
C VAL A 85 0.04 3.94 12.49
N ASP A 86 -0.87 3.85 11.55
CA ASP A 86 -2.20 3.26 11.72
C ASP A 86 -2.30 1.86 11.10
N CYS A 87 -1.47 1.57 10.10
CA CYS A 87 -1.44 0.31 9.39
C CYS A 87 -0.01 -0.06 8.97
N ILE A 88 0.35 -1.32 9.10
CA ILE A 88 1.62 -1.88 8.58
C ILE A 88 1.39 -2.78 7.38
N LEU A 89 2.45 -3.02 6.61
CA LEU A 89 2.47 -3.96 5.51
C LEU A 89 3.14 -5.26 5.94
N LEU A 90 2.50 -6.40 5.68
CA LEU A 90 3.15 -7.71 5.69
C LEU A 90 3.16 -8.28 4.29
N ILE A 91 4.34 -8.52 3.74
CA ILE A 91 4.54 -9.04 2.37
C ILE A 91 4.67 -10.55 2.45
N MET A 92 3.65 -11.28 1.97
CA MET A 92 3.61 -12.75 2.08
C MET A 92 4.78 -13.43 1.35
N ALA A 93 5.29 -12.81 0.29
CA ALA A 93 6.47 -13.30 -0.42
C ALA A 93 7.76 -13.27 0.41
N ALA A 94 7.82 -12.47 1.47
CA ALA A 94 8.99 -12.26 2.32
C ALA A 94 8.94 -13.03 3.66
N LEU A 95 7.81 -13.67 3.98
CA LEU A 95 7.54 -14.28 5.27
C LEU A 95 7.12 -15.73 5.12
N ASP A 96 7.54 -16.59 6.04
CA ASP A 96 6.91 -17.89 6.21
C ASP A 96 5.60 -17.78 7.00
N LYS A 97 4.83 -18.86 7.03
CA LYS A 97 3.49 -18.90 7.64
C LYS A 97 3.50 -18.56 9.14
N ASN A 98 4.46 -19.09 9.88
CA ASN A 98 4.51 -18.90 11.34
C ASN A 98 4.95 -17.48 11.67
N HIS A 99 5.96 -17.00 10.97
CA HIS A 99 6.47 -15.65 11.12
C HIS A 99 5.41 -14.58 10.76
N ALA A 100 4.69 -14.75 9.66
CA ALA A 100 3.58 -13.86 9.29
C ALA A 100 2.49 -13.80 10.39
N LYS A 101 2.15 -14.96 10.99
CA LYS A 101 1.18 -15.05 12.09
C LYS A 101 1.66 -14.36 13.35
N GLU A 102 2.93 -14.51 13.68
CA GLU A 102 3.56 -13.85 14.83
C GLU A 102 3.52 -12.33 14.68
N LEU A 103 4.01 -11.82 13.54
CA LEU A 103 4.02 -10.39 13.23
C LEU A 103 2.60 -9.80 13.22
N GLU A 104 1.63 -10.50 12.61
CA GLU A 104 0.23 -10.05 12.64
C GLU A 104 -0.31 -9.98 14.07
N SER A 105 -0.02 -11.00 14.91
CA SER A 105 -0.48 -11.03 16.30
C SER A 105 0.06 -9.84 17.08
N THR A 106 1.36 -9.56 16.95
CA THR A 106 2.00 -8.38 17.56
C THR A 106 1.37 -7.08 17.06
N ALA A 107 1.13 -6.94 15.75
CA ALA A 107 0.49 -5.74 15.21
C ALA A 107 -0.91 -5.50 15.80
N ILE A 108 -1.72 -6.55 15.93
CA ILE A 108 -3.06 -6.48 16.53
C ILE A 108 -2.97 -6.09 18.02
N GLU A 109 -2.02 -6.66 18.77
CA GLU A 109 -1.80 -6.33 20.17
C GLU A 109 -1.48 -4.85 20.37
N TYR A 110 -0.68 -4.27 19.48
CA TYR A 110 -0.38 -2.84 19.48
C TYR A 110 -1.48 -1.96 18.83
N GLY A 111 -2.62 -2.55 18.45
CA GLY A 111 -3.76 -1.83 17.86
C GLY A 111 -3.44 -1.26 16.48
N LEU A 112 -2.61 -1.94 15.70
CA LEU A 112 -2.33 -1.60 14.30
C LEU A 112 -3.16 -2.46 13.36
N ASN A 113 -3.62 -1.88 12.26
CA ASN A 113 -4.14 -2.65 11.15
C ASN A 113 -2.99 -3.29 10.35
N VAL A 114 -3.30 -4.34 9.62
CA VAL A 114 -2.33 -5.04 8.78
C VAL A 114 -2.86 -5.14 7.35
N LEU A 115 -2.10 -4.67 6.36
CA LEU A 115 -2.31 -4.91 4.95
C LEU A 115 -1.44 -6.11 4.52
N LEU A 116 -2.10 -7.20 4.10
CA LEU A 116 -1.41 -8.42 3.65
C LEU A 116 -1.17 -8.32 2.15
N GLU A 117 0.08 -8.10 1.72
CA GLU A 117 0.42 -7.99 0.30
C GLU A 117 0.70 -9.37 -0.29
N ILE A 118 0.03 -9.65 -1.41
CA ILE A 118 0.15 -10.92 -2.16
C ILE A 118 0.41 -10.68 -3.65
N HIS A 119 1.06 -11.66 -4.31
CA HIS A 119 1.39 -11.61 -5.73
C HIS A 119 0.88 -12.82 -6.53
N ASN A 120 0.51 -13.91 -5.84
CA ASN A 120 0.08 -15.17 -6.46
C ASN A 120 -0.82 -15.99 -5.51
N GLU A 121 -1.32 -17.13 -6.00
CA GLU A 121 -2.26 -17.99 -5.29
C GLU A 121 -1.65 -18.61 -4.02
N LYS A 122 -0.37 -18.99 -4.05
CA LYS A 122 0.32 -19.55 -2.88
C LYS A 122 0.40 -18.54 -1.72
N GLU A 123 0.70 -17.29 -2.05
CA GLU A 123 0.71 -16.21 -1.08
C GLU A 123 -0.70 -15.85 -0.58
N LEU A 124 -1.71 -15.95 -1.46
CA LEU A 124 -3.12 -15.80 -1.07
C LEU A 124 -3.54 -16.87 -0.06
N GLU A 125 -3.22 -18.13 -0.30
CA GLU A 125 -3.52 -19.22 0.63
C GLU A 125 -2.92 -18.94 2.02
N GLN A 126 -1.68 -18.44 2.07
CA GLN A 126 -1.04 -18.03 3.32
C GLN A 126 -1.78 -16.87 3.99
N ALA A 127 -2.13 -15.82 3.23
CA ALA A 127 -2.82 -14.64 3.74
C ALA A 127 -4.23 -14.95 4.28
N LEU A 128 -4.94 -15.91 3.67
CA LEU A 128 -6.28 -16.31 4.12
C LEU A 128 -6.29 -17.02 5.48
N ASN A 129 -5.15 -17.54 5.94
CA ASN A 129 -4.99 -18.11 7.28
C ASN A 129 -4.75 -17.05 8.37
N LEU A 130 -4.60 -15.78 8.01
CA LEU A 130 -4.39 -14.67 8.91
C LEU A 130 -5.71 -13.96 9.25
N LYS A 131 -5.72 -13.22 10.38
CA LYS A 131 -6.92 -12.56 10.91
C LYS A 131 -7.29 -11.29 10.14
N SER A 132 -6.31 -10.61 9.55
CA SER A 132 -6.54 -9.34 8.84
C SER A 132 -7.56 -9.50 7.72
N ASN A 133 -8.43 -8.49 7.60
CA ASN A 133 -9.40 -8.40 6.51
C ASN A 133 -8.90 -7.58 5.32
N LEU A 134 -7.73 -6.94 5.42
CA LEU A 134 -7.16 -6.15 4.34
C LEU A 134 -6.17 -6.99 3.52
N ILE A 135 -6.42 -7.13 2.23
CA ILE A 135 -5.55 -7.85 1.29
C ILE A 135 -5.15 -6.87 0.18
N GLY A 136 -3.85 -6.74 -0.05
CA GLY A 136 -3.27 -5.99 -1.15
C GLY A 136 -2.84 -6.93 -2.28
N ILE A 137 -3.43 -6.83 -3.45
CA ILE A 137 -2.95 -7.55 -4.63
C ILE A 137 -1.95 -6.66 -5.36
N ASN A 138 -0.68 -7.00 -5.29
CA ASN A 138 0.36 -6.26 -6.00
C ASN A 138 0.53 -6.80 -7.42
N ASN A 139 0.22 -5.96 -8.41
CA ASN A 139 0.34 -6.29 -9.82
C ASN A 139 1.78 -6.28 -10.34
N ARG A 140 2.74 -5.89 -9.49
CA ARG A 140 4.17 -5.90 -9.83
C ARG A 140 4.81 -7.21 -9.39
N ASN A 141 5.38 -7.94 -10.33
CA ASN A 141 6.21 -9.09 -10.02
C ASN A 141 7.52 -8.62 -9.39
N LEU A 142 7.82 -9.08 -8.15
CA LEU A 142 9.00 -8.61 -7.40
C LEU A 142 10.34 -9.05 -8.02
N LYS A 143 10.37 -10.13 -8.81
CA LYS A 143 11.57 -10.65 -9.45
C LYS A 143 11.87 -9.95 -10.78
N THR A 144 10.85 -9.78 -11.61
CA THR A 144 11.00 -9.23 -12.99
C THR A 144 10.70 -7.74 -13.06
N LEU A 145 10.11 -7.14 -12.02
CA LEU A 145 9.59 -5.79 -11.92
C LEU A 145 8.48 -5.45 -12.95
N LYS A 146 8.06 -6.41 -13.76
CA LYS A 146 6.95 -6.23 -14.71
C LYS A 146 5.63 -6.07 -13.98
N VAL A 147 4.77 -5.21 -14.53
CA VAL A 147 3.43 -4.94 -13.99
C VAL A 147 2.37 -5.50 -14.92
N ASN A 148 1.41 -6.24 -14.35
CA ASN A 148 0.26 -6.78 -15.06
C ASN A 148 -1.00 -6.68 -14.21
N ILE A 149 -1.90 -5.76 -14.53
CA ILE A 149 -3.16 -5.53 -13.78
C ILE A 149 -4.14 -6.72 -13.87
N ASN A 150 -3.95 -7.65 -14.82
CA ASN A 150 -4.74 -8.87 -14.89
C ASN A 150 -4.46 -9.81 -13.71
N ASN A 151 -3.34 -9.63 -12.98
CA ASN A 151 -3.09 -10.36 -11.76
C ASN A 151 -4.19 -10.12 -10.72
N THR A 152 -4.61 -8.85 -10.53
CA THR A 152 -5.77 -8.53 -9.69
C THR A 152 -7.03 -9.25 -10.14
N LYS A 153 -7.35 -9.25 -11.45
CA LYS A 153 -8.56 -9.91 -11.98
C LYS A 153 -8.57 -11.43 -11.77
N LYS A 154 -7.39 -12.04 -11.74
CA LYS A 154 -7.23 -13.47 -11.49
C LYS A 154 -7.46 -13.77 -10.00
N LEU A 155 -6.69 -13.14 -9.12
CA LEU A 155 -6.66 -13.46 -7.69
C LEU A 155 -7.96 -13.07 -6.96
N ILE A 156 -8.61 -11.97 -7.36
CA ILE A 156 -9.84 -11.50 -6.69
C ILE A 156 -10.96 -12.56 -6.69
N LYS A 157 -11.01 -13.44 -7.69
CA LYS A 157 -12.02 -14.49 -7.80
C LYS A 157 -11.93 -15.55 -6.68
N GLU A 158 -10.73 -15.70 -6.12
CA GLU A 158 -10.44 -16.69 -5.06
C GLU A 158 -10.52 -16.07 -3.65
N ILE A 159 -10.68 -14.74 -3.55
CA ILE A 159 -10.75 -14.05 -2.27
C ILE A 159 -12.18 -14.00 -1.75
N PRO A 160 -12.45 -14.43 -0.50
CA PRO A 160 -13.76 -14.33 0.10
C PRO A 160 -14.30 -12.88 0.10
N LYS A 161 -15.58 -12.69 -0.26
CA LYS A 161 -16.25 -11.38 -0.39
C LYS A 161 -16.19 -10.50 0.87
N LYS A 162 -16.01 -11.12 2.05
CA LYS A 162 -15.87 -10.41 3.34
C LYS A 162 -14.53 -9.69 3.50
N LYS A 163 -13.51 -10.02 2.70
CA LYS A 163 -12.21 -9.36 2.73
C LYS A 163 -12.25 -8.02 1.98
N TYR A 164 -11.47 -7.07 2.44
CA TYR A 164 -11.27 -5.77 1.81
C TYR A 164 -10.04 -5.85 0.90
N VAL A 165 -10.27 -5.79 -0.40
CA VAL A 165 -9.19 -5.99 -1.38
C VAL A 165 -8.77 -4.66 -2.00
N ILE A 166 -7.46 -4.39 -1.90
CA ILE A 166 -6.77 -3.23 -2.46
C ILE A 166 -5.96 -3.71 -3.66
N SER A 167 -6.08 -3.04 -4.82
CA SER A 167 -5.20 -3.29 -5.96
C SER A 167 -4.03 -2.31 -5.94
N GLU A 168 -2.81 -2.85 -6.07
CA GLU A 168 -1.58 -2.08 -5.99
C GLU A 168 -0.78 -2.20 -7.30
N SER A 169 -0.07 -1.15 -7.65
CA SER A 169 0.77 -1.05 -8.84
C SER A 169 0.00 -1.10 -10.18
N GLY A 170 0.43 -0.28 -11.10
CA GLY A 170 -0.04 -0.31 -12.49
C GLY A 170 -1.32 0.48 -12.78
N ILE A 171 -1.91 1.13 -11.81
CA ILE A 171 -3.10 1.97 -11.99
C ILE A 171 -2.66 3.31 -12.60
N LYS A 172 -3.09 3.58 -13.85
CA LYS A 172 -2.65 4.74 -14.61
C LYS A 172 -3.82 5.66 -14.97
N THR A 173 -5.01 5.11 -15.17
CA THR A 173 -6.19 5.83 -15.65
C THR A 173 -7.42 5.54 -14.80
N VAL A 174 -8.46 6.35 -14.97
CA VAL A 174 -9.79 6.14 -14.37
C VAL A 174 -10.41 4.83 -14.88
N GLU A 175 -10.19 4.51 -16.14
CA GLU A 175 -10.68 3.29 -16.78
C GLU A 175 -10.08 2.03 -16.12
N ASP A 176 -8.77 2.05 -15.77
CA ASP A 176 -8.15 0.98 -14.99
C ASP A 176 -8.89 0.75 -13.68
N MET A 177 -9.23 1.84 -12.97
CA MET A 177 -9.93 1.77 -11.69
C MET A 177 -11.35 1.23 -11.84
N ILE A 178 -12.12 1.76 -12.78
CA ILE A 178 -13.50 1.31 -13.05
C ILE A 178 -13.50 -0.18 -13.40
N ASN A 179 -12.59 -0.58 -14.29
CA ASN A 179 -12.46 -1.97 -14.70
C ASN A 179 -12.18 -2.89 -13.50
N LEU A 180 -11.18 -2.56 -12.66
CA LEU A 180 -10.85 -3.40 -11.49
C LEU A 180 -11.93 -3.32 -10.40
N TRP A 181 -12.59 -2.18 -10.25
CA TRP A 181 -13.71 -2.04 -9.32
C TRP A 181 -14.87 -2.98 -9.64
N SER A 182 -15.19 -3.16 -10.93
CA SER A 182 -16.25 -4.08 -11.37
C SER A 182 -15.96 -5.56 -11.00
N TYR A 183 -14.72 -5.92 -10.72
CA TYR A 183 -14.33 -7.23 -10.20
C TYR A 183 -14.46 -7.35 -8.67
N GLY A 184 -14.81 -6.27 -7.96
CA GLY A 184 -15.01 -6.29 -6.50
C GLY A 184 -13.84 -5.72 -5.68
N ILE A 185 -12.88 -5.05 -6.31
CA ILE A 185 -11.83 -4.27 -5.62
C ILE A 185 -12.48 -3.14 -4.81
N LYS A 186 -11.99 -2.91 -3.59
CA LYS A 186 -12.55 -1.92 -2.66
C LYS A 186 -11.69 -0.68 -2.48
N GLY A 187 -10.51 -0.63 -3.08
CA GLY A 187 -9.62 0.52 -3.04
C GLY A 187 -8.35 0.31 -3.85
N PHE A 188 -7.55 1.34 -3.98
CA PHE A 188 -6.33 1.33 -4.80
C PHE A 188 -5.17 1.94 -4.04
N LEU A 189 -3.98 1.34 -4.14
CA LEU A 189 -2.73 1.95 -3.71
C LEU A 189 -1.98 2.47 -4.94
N ILE A 190 -1.81 3.79 -5.02
CA ILE A 190 -1.30 4.47 -6.21
C ILE A 190 -0.12 5.35 -5.83
N GLY A 191 1.04 5.08 -6.41
CA GLY A 191 2.26 5.86 -6.17
C GLY A 191 2.76 6.57 -7.43
N GLU A 192 3.30 5.81 -8.38
CA GLU A 192 4.00 6.35 -9.54
C GLU A 192 3.15 7.35 -10.34
N THR A 193 1.90 7.03 -10.59
CA THR A 193 0.97 7.88 -11.35
C THR A 193 0.75 9.22 -10.66
N LEU A 194 0.55 9.20 -9.32
CA LEU A 194 0.30 10.41 -8.54
C LEU A 194 1.56 11.25 -8.32
N LEU A 195 2.73 10.62 -8.23
CA LEU A 195 4.00 11.34 -8.09
C LEU A 195 4.39 12.06 -9.40
N LYS A 196 4.04 11.49 -10.55
CA LYS A 196 4.24 12.14 -11.88
C LYS A 196 3.18 13.21 -12.16
N ASN A 197 1.95 12.97 -11.76
CA ASN A 197 0.82 13.89 -11.95
C ASN A 197 -0.12 13.88 -10.74
N PRO A 198 0.13 14.73 -9.73
CA PRO A 198 -0.69 14.76 -8.52
C PRO A 198 -2.15 15.19 -8.72
N SER A 199 -2.46 15.90 -9.81
CA SER A 199 -3.84 16.33 -10.11
C SER A 199 -4.76 15.16 -10.42
N LYS A 200 -4.23 14.06 -10.95
CA LYS A 200 -5.00 12.82 -11.20
C LYS A 200 -5.68 12.25 -9.95
N LEU A 201 -5.22 12.61 -8.76
CA LEU A 201 -5.89 12.14 -7.54
C LEU A 201 -7.35 12.59 -7.48
N LYS A 202 -7.65 13.83 -7.88
CA LYS A 202 -9.04 14.31 -7.95
C LYS A 202 -9.88 13.50 -8.92
N ASP A 203 -9.33 13.19 -10.10
CA ASP A 203 -10.02 12.39 -11.13
C ASP A 203 -10.35 10.99 -10.57
N PHE A 204 -9.39 10.36 -9.90
CA PHE A 204 -9.54 9.04 -9.29
C PHE A 204 -10.58 9.01 -8.15
N LEU A 205 -10.64 10.08 -7.33
CA LEU A 205 -11.60 10.16 -6.23
C LEU A 205 -13.02 10.47 -6.70
N ASN A 206 -13.16 11.20 -7.81
CA ASN A 206 -14.46 11.59 -8.37
C ASN A 206 -15.12 10.50 -9.22
N VAL A 207 -14.51 9.32 -9.32
CA VAL A 207 -15.11 8.18 -10.04
C VAL A 207 -16.42 7.79 -9.37
N LYS A 208 -17.54 8.00 -10.08
CA LYS A 208 -18.85 7.50 -9.67
C LYS A 208 -18.94 6.02 -10.05
N THR A 209 -19.17 5.19 -9.06
CA THR A 209 -19.49 3.77 -9.26
C THR A 209 -21.00 3.64 -9.06
N ASN A 210 -21.68 3.28 -10.12
CA ASN A 210 -23.11 2.89 -10.05
C ASN A 210 -23.23 1.61 -9.27
#